data_b46e2c8d5a52ec51f0d4294ad1831094
#
_entry.id   b46e2c8d5a52ec51f0d4294ad1831094
#
_cell.length_a   1.000
_cell.length_b   1.000
_cell.length_c   1.000
_cell.angle_alpha   90.00
_cell.angle_beta   90.00
_cell.angle_gamma   90.00
#
_symmetry.space_group_name_H-M   'P 1'
#
loop_
_entity.id
_entity.type
_entity.pdbx_description
1 polymer ?
#
loop_
_entity_poly.entity_id
_entity_poly.type
_entity_poly.pdbx_seq_one_letter_code
_entity_poly.pdbx_strand_id
1 'polypeptide(L)'
;GTSRWAEGTSREGFSQNDPGVIGTKQLLEKINENAPDADKHFFDGNHGWHRHVKWLDKNNPQSLVDGLYTPESIYGVEANGFVWHNYLERPTRRYGDIYAHHGVSISQYSAESVRNDVKKFEVSLIRGHSHRQGYYAHTAPLEDRTVRGWEIGHMCVPTGQDYDLSPDWQAGFAYGIVSGDEVNKQRNI
;
A
#
# COMPACT_ATOMS: atom_id res chain seq x y z
N GLY A 1 17.41 -9.17 3.28
CA GLY A 1 16.51 -8.18 2.69
C GLY A 1 16.91 -7.80 1.27
N THR A 2 15.94 -7.35 0.49
CA THR A 2 16.14 -6.93 -0.92
C THR A 2 16.27 -5.40 -1.09
N SER A 3 16.40 -4.67 0.01
CA SER A 3 16.58 -3.22 -0.04
C SER A 3 18.01 -2.83 -0.43
N ARG A 4 18.19 -1.64 -1.03
CA ARG A 4 19.51 -1.09 -1.33
C ARG A 4 20.44 -0.99 -0.10
N TRP A 5 19.88 -0.92 1.10
CA TRP A 5 20.62 -0.86 2.36
C TRP A 5 21.18 -2.21 2.79
N ALA A 6 20.67 -3.30 2.22
CA ALA A 6 21.17 -4.65 2.44
C ALA A 6 22.21 -5.06 1.39
N GLU A 7 22.32 -4.33 0.26
CA GLU A 7 23.23 -4.65 -0.85
C GLU A 7 24.68 -4.73 -0.38
N GLY A 8 25.35 -5.83 -0.72
CA GLY A 8 26.72 -6.11 -0.28
C GLY A 8 26.90 -6.50 1.19
N THR A 9 25.82 -6.68 1.92
CA THR A 9 25.86 -7.11 3.33
C THR A 9 25.41 -8.57 3.50
N SER A 10 25.69 -9.17 4.66
CA SER A 10 25.17 -10.51 5.01
C SER A 10 23.64 -10.58 5.09
N ARG A 11 22.95 -9.44 5.04
CA ARG A 11 21.49 -9.33 5.06
C ARG A 11 20.90 -9.24 3.65
N GLU A 12 21.72 -9.19 2.61
CA GLU A 12 21.24 -9.19 1.23
C GLU A 12 20.61 -10.53 0.88
N GLY A 13 19.57 -10.48 0.08
CA GLY A 13 18.86 -11.64 -0.40
C GLY A 13 17.43 -11.73 0.09
N PHE A 14 16.71 -12.69 -0.49
CA PHE A 14 15.33 -12.99 -0.17
C PHE A 14 15.25 -14.31 0.58
N SER A 15 14.40 -14.36 1.59
CA SER A 15 14.04 -15.57 2.30
C SER A 15 12.53 -15.62 2.54
N GLN A 16 11.91 -16.74 2.22
CA GLN A 16 10.51 -16.99 2.58
C GLN A 16 10.32 -17.08 4.11
N ASN A 17 11.40 -17.28 4.85
CA ASN A 17 11.40 -17.28 6.31
C ASN A 17 11.66 -15.89 6.91
N ASP A 18 11.69 -14.85 6.09
CA ASP A 18 11.78 -13.47 6.58
C ASP A 18 10.56 -13.16 7.46
N PRO A 19 10.75 -12.62 8.67
CA PRO A 19 9.65 -12.33 9.60
C PRO A 19 8.58 -11.42 8.98
N GLY A 20 8.95 -10.50 8.09
CA GLY A 20 8.01 -9.64 7.38
C GLY A 20 7.14 -10.43 6.40
N VAL A 21 7.70 -11.41 5.71
CA VAL A 21 6.95 -12.32 4.81
C VAL A 21 5.97 -13.17 5.62
N ILE A 22 6.47 -13.81 6.69
CA ILE A 22 5.64 -14.64 7.57
C ILE A 22 4.50 -13.83 8.17
N GLY A 23 4.80 -12.66 8.73
CA GLY A 23 3.80 -11.79 9.35
C GLY A 23 2.74 -11.30 8.35
N THR A 24 3.14 -10.99 7.12
CA THR A 24 2.18 -10.60 6.06
C THR A 24 1.25 -11.77 5.71
N LYS A 25 1.79 -12.97 5.49
CA LYS A 25 0.96 -14.16 5.25
C LYS A 25 -0.06 -14.38 6.35
N GLN A 26 0.39 -14.41 7.60
CA GLN A 26 -0.48 -14.60 8.77
C GLN A 26 -1.57 -13.53 8.87
N LEU A 27 -1.25 -12.29 8.52
CA LEU A 27 -2.24 -11.21 8.49
C LEU A 27 -3.31 -11.44 7.43
N LEU A 28 -2.90 -11.81 6.20
CA LEU A 28 -3.84 -12.08 5.11
C LEU A 28 -4.74 -13.30 5.42
N GLU A 29 -4.17 -14.35 5.98
CA GLU A 29 -4.91 -15.53 6.45
C GLU A 29 -5.96 -15.13 7.49
N LYS A 30 -5.58 -14.38 8.52
CA LYS A 30 -6.51 -13.91 9.55
C LYS A 30 -7.61 -13.01 9.01
N ILE A 31 -7.30 -12.13 8.05
CA ILE A 31 -8.33 -11.30 7.40
C ILE A 31 -9.30 -12.21 6.64
N ASN A 32 -8.80 -13.20 5.91
CA ASN A 32 -9.64 -14.13 5.16
C ASN A 32 -10.53 -14.98 6.06
N GLU A 33 -9.98 -15.50 7.17
CA GLU A 33 -10.73 -16.26 8.17
C GLU A 33 -11.88 -15.45 8.80
N ASN A 34 -11.63 -14.18 9.11
CA ASN A 34 -12.61 -13.34 9.81
C ASN A 34 -13.58 -12.61 8.86
N ALA A 35 -13.26 -12.51 7.60
CA ALA A 35 -14.09 -11.86 6.58
C ALA A 35 -14.01 -12.63 5.24
N PRO A 36 -14.48 -13.90 5.20
CA PRO A 36 -14.33 -14.75 4.01
C PRO A 36 -15.05 -14.19 2.79
N ASP A 37 -16.21 -13.58 2.99
CA ASP A 37 -17.08 -13.06 1.92
C ASP A 37 -16.77 -11.59 1.56
N ALA A 38 -15.77 -10.97 2.17
CA ALA A 38 -15.41 -9.61 1.88
C ALA A 38 -14.73 -9.48 0.51
N ASP A 39 -14.99 -8.37 -0.19
CA ASP A 39 -14.23 -7.96 -1.37
C ASP A 39 -12.87 -7.41 -0.90
N LYS A 40 -11.80 -8.19 -1.07
CA LYS A 40 -10.47 -7.93 -0.52
C LYS A 40 -9.50 -7.50 -1.61
N HIS A 41 -8.82 -6.38 -1.39
CA HIS A 41 -7.85 -5.82 -2.32
C HIS A 41 -6.50 -5.58 -1.66
N PHE A 42 -5.45 -6.04 -2.29
CA PHE A 42 -4.08 -5.80 -1.88
C PHE A 42 -3.39 -4.87 -2.88
N PHE A 43 -3.09 -3.66 -2.46
CA PHE A 43 -2.33 -2.70 -3.27
C PHE A 43 -0.85 -2.86 -2.96
N ASP A 44 -0.08 -3.35 -3.94
CA ASP A 44 1.37 -3.40 -3.81
C ASP A 44 1.93 -1.98 -3.65
N GLY A 45 3.03 -1.91 -2.95
CA GLY A 45 3.72 -0.67 -2.67
C GLY A 45 5.07 -0.58 -3.36
N ASN A 46 5.67 0.62 -3.24
CA ASN A 46 7.01 0.86 -3.75
C ASN A 46 8.06 -0.10 -3.15
N HIS A 47 7.84 -0.68 -1.98
CA HIS A 47 8.75 -1.65 -1.39
C HIS A 47 8.70 -3.00 -2.11
N GLY A 48 7.53 -3.48 -2.49
CA GLY A 48 7.40 -4.67 -3.32
C GLY A 48 8.09 -4.47 -4.68
N TRP A 49 7.74 -3.40 -5.37
CA TRP A 49 8.30 -3.13 -6.68
C TRP A 49 9.77 -2.69 -6.65
N HIS A 50 10.08 -1.56 -6.00
CA HIS A 50 11.41 -0.96 -6.09
C HIS A 50 12.50 -1.72 -5.36
N ARG A 51 12.15 -2.51 -4.35
CA ARG A 51 13.13 -3.27 -3.58
C ARG A 51 13.16 -4.72 -4.01
N HIS A 52 12.02 -5.39 -3.99
CA HIS A 52 11.96 -6.83 -4.18
C HIS A 52 12.00 -7.22 -5.67
N VAL A 53 11.09 -6.70 -6.49
CA VAL A 53 11.02 -7.07 -7.92
C VAL A 53 12.28 -6.65 -8.66
N LYS A 54 12.79 -5.45 -8.44
CA LYS A 54 14.06 -5.01 -9.05
C LYS A 54 15.26 -5.82 -8.57
N TRP A 55 15.26 -6.27 -7.32
CA TRP A 55 16.30 -7.14 -6.83
C TRP A 55 16.26 -8.51 -7.51
N LEU A 56 15.07 -9.08 -7.70
CA LEU A 56 14.89 -10.33 -8.44
C LEU A 56 15.32 -10.18 -9.91
N ASP A 57 14.93 -9.10 -10.57
CA ASP A 57 15.31 -8.82 -11.95
C ASP A 57 16.84 -8.80 -12.14
N LYS A 58 17.55 -8.22 -11.19
CA LYS A 58 19.02 -8.17 -11.19
C LYS A 58 19.67 -9.51 -10.88
N ASN A 59 19.14 -10.29 -9.91
CA ASN A 59 19.83 -11.43 -9.33
C ASN A 59 19.23 -12.79 -9.73
N ASN A 60 17.97 -12.84 -10.10
CA ASN A 60 17.27 -14.05 -10.51
C ASN A 60 16.09 -13.73 -11.44
N PRO A 61 16.36 -13.22 -12.66
CA PRO A 61 15.30 -12.77 -13.58
C PRO A 61 14.36 -13.92 -14.00
N GLN A 62 14.84 -15.15 -14.04
CA GLN A 62 14.00 -16.30 -14.40
C GLN A 62 12.83 -16.46 -13.41
N SER A 63 13.04 -16.18 -12.14
CA SER A 63 11.97 -16.23 -11.13
C SER A 63 10.82 -15.27 -11.44
N LEU A 64 11.08 -14.12 -12.06
CA LEU A 64 10.03 -13.18 -12.47
C LEU A 64 9.24 -13.74 -13.66
N VAL A 65 9.93 -14.34 -14.63
CA VAL A 65 9.30 -14.97 -15.80
C VAL A 65 8.41 -16.13 -15.37
N ASP A 66 8.86 -16.92 -14.42
CA ASP A 66 8.13 -18.08 -13.90
C ASP A 66 7.04 -17.70 -12.88
N GLY A 67 6.90 -16.41 -12.53
CA GLY A 67 5.98 -15.93 -11.50
C GLY A 67 6.34 -16.38 -10.08
N LEU A 68 7.56 -16.88 -9.89
CA LEU A 68 8.06 -17.32 -8.60
C LEU A 68 8.64 -16.16 -7.81
N TYR A 69 8.42 -16.16 -6.50
CA TYR A 69 8.98 -15.15 -5.59
C TYR A 69 8.57 -13.70 -5.87
N THR A 70 7.54 -13.47 -6.70
CA THR A 70 6.92 -12.14 -6.79
C THR A 70 6.24 -11.78 -5.47
N PRO A 71 6.06 -10.50 -5.13
CA PRO A 71 5.35 -10.13 -3.90
C PRO A 71 3.99 -10.82 -3.75
N GLU A 72 3.24 -10.90 -4.84
CA GLU A 72 1.96 -11.60 -4.91
C GLU A 72 2.06 -13.07 -4.48
N SER A 73 3.03 -13.80 -5.09
CA SER A 73 3.22 -15.24 -4.82
C SER A 73 3.78 -15.50 -3.43
N ILE A 74 4.75 -14.68 -2.97
CA ILE A 74 5.38 -14.89 -1.66
C ILE A 74 4.46 -14.56 -0.50
N TYR A 75 3.51 -13.64 -0.66
CA TYR A 75 2.52 -13.34 0.39
C TYR A 75 1.28 -14.21 0.30
N GLY A 76 1.10 -14.96 -0.80
CA GLY A 76 -0.09 -15.79 -1.00
C GLY A 76 -1.36 -14.97 -1.11
N VAL A 77 -1.31 -13.85 -1.83
CA VAL A 77 -2.38 -12.86 -1.90
C VAL A 77 -3.67 -13.46 -2.46
N GLU A 78 -3.60 -14.06 -3.64
CA GLU A 78 -4.76 -14.71 -4.27
C GLU A 78 -5.25 -15.92 -3.50
N ALA A 79 -4.34 -16.74 -2.92
CA ALA A 79 -4.70 -17.90 -2.11
C ALA A 79 -5.53 -17.51 -0.88
N ASN A 80 -5.39 -16.27 -0.40
CA ASN A 80 -6.19 -15.71 0.67
C ASN A 80 -7.39 -14.88 0.17
N GLY A 81 -7.77 -15.03 -1.09
CA GLY A 81 -8.95 -14.40 -1.68
C GLY A 81 -8.83 -12.90 -1.90
N PHE A 82 -7.63 -12.36 -1.97
CA PHE A 82 -7.39 -10.96 -2.29
C PHE A 82 -7.15 -10.77 -3.79
N VAL A 83 -7.65 -9.69 -4.33
CA VAL A 83 -7.28 -9.20 -5.66
C VAL A 83 -5.98 -8.42 -5.55
N TRP A 84 -4.97 -8.86 -6.28
CA TRP A 84 -3.68 -8.19 -6.36
C TRP A 84 -3.73 -6.97 -7.28
N HIS A 85 -3.15 -5.86 -6.84
CA HIS A 85 -2.99 -4.64 -7.63
C HIS A 85 -1.52 -4.27 -7.74
N ASN A 86 -1.00 -4.36 -8.96
CA ASN A 86 0.40 -4.07 -9.25
C ASN A 86 0.72 -2.58 -9.05
N TYR A 87 1.77 -2.27 -8.33
CA TYR A 87 2.18 -0.89 -8.04
C TYR A 87 2.42 -0.03 -9.29
N LEU A 88 2.98 -0.61 -10.37
CA LEU A 88 3.28 0.13 -11.59
C LEU A 88 2.05 0.62 -12.35
N GLU A 89 0.95 -0.07 -12.21
CA GLU A 89 -0.32 0.29 -12.83
C GLU A 89 -1.00 1.44 -12.09
N ARG A 90 -0.43 1.85 -10.94
CA ARG A 90 -0.98 2.88 -10.06
C ARG A 90 -2.47 2.67 -9.78
N PRO A 91 -2.84 1.47 -9.34
CA PRO A 91 -4.23 1.10 -9.23
C PRO A 91 -4.95 1.93 -8.18
N THR A 92 -6.19 2.24 -8.47
CA THR A 92 -7.11 2.84 -7.52
C THR A 92 -8.38 2.02 -7.42
N ARG A 93 -8.94 1.94 -6.22
CA ARG A 93 -10.25 1.34 -6.00
C ARG A 93 -11.21 2.41 -5.48
N ARG A 94 -12.39 2.47 -6.06
CA ARG A 94 -13.44 3.37 -5.62
C ARG A 94 -14.40 2.67 -4.65
N TYR A 95 -14.69 3.33 -3.54
CA TYR A 95 -15.68 2.94 -2.56
C TYR A 95 -16.64 4.13 -2.35
N GLY A 96 -17.82 4.08 -2.97
CA GLY A 96 -18.69 5.25 -3.03
C GLY A 96 -17.99 6.46 -3.67
N ASP A 97 -17.83 7.54 -2.92
CA ASP A 97 -17.15 8.76 -3.38
C ASP A 97 -15.67 8.83 -2.95
N ILE A 98 -15.13 7.78 -2.37
CA ILE A 98 -13.76 7.73 -1.88
C ILE A 98 -12.93 6.77 -2.75
N TYR A 99 -11.75 7.22 -3.14
CA TYR A 99 -10.75 6.37 -3.82
C TYR A 99 -9.69 5.90 -2.83
N ALA A 100 -9.29 4.65 -2.94
CA ALA A 100 -8.16 4.10 -2.21
C ALA A 100 -7.01 3.78 -3.17
N HIS A 101 -5.78 4.11 -2.78
CA HIS A 101 -4.56 3.76 -3.50
C HIS A 101 -3.37 3.70 -2.55
N HIS A 102 -2.24 3.11 -3.01
CA HIS A 102 -1.03 3.05 -2.17
C HIS A 102 -0.47 4.44 -1.84
N GLY A 103 -0.55 5.37 -2.76
CA GLY A 103 0.15 6.65 -2.70
C GLY A 103 1.48 6.60 -3.46
N VAL A 104 1.88 7.75 -4.00
CA VAL A 104 3.12 7.89 -4.80
C VAL A 104 4.01 9.00 -4.24
N SER A 105 3.43 10.13 -3.92
CA SER A 105 4.15 11.28 -3.38
C SER A 105 4.42 11.12 -1.88
N ILE A 106 5.52 11.70 -1.43
CA ILE A 106 5.85 11.82 -0.01
C ILE A 106 6.25 13.25 0.29
N SER A 107 5.76 13.78 1.38
CA SER A 107 6.10 15.10 1.90
C SER A 107 6.65 14.98 3.32
N GLN A 108 7.39 15.98 3.74
CA GLN A 108 8.01 15.99 5.06
C GLN A 108 6.99 16.06 6.20
N TYR A 109 5.86 16.72 5.97
CA TYR A 109 4.84 16.96 7.00
C TYR A 109 3.61 16.09 6.80
N SER A 110 2.99 15.72 7.91
CA SER A 110 1.71 15.00 7.95
C SER A 110 0.62 15.76 7.18
N ALA A 111 -0.27 15.02 6.54
CA ALA A 111 -1.35 15.52 5.68
C ALA A 111 -0.92 16.23 4.38
N GLU A 112 0.34 16.55 4.19
CA GLU A 112 0.76 17.28 2.99
C GLU A 112 0.82 16.40 1.74
N SER A 113 1.20 15.13 1.89
CA SER A 113 1.17 14.19 0.77
C SER A 113 -0.26 13.97 0.28
N VAL A 114 -1.21 13.75 1.19
CA VAL A 114 -2.62 13.56 0.82
C VAL A 114 -3.26 14.86 0.31
N ARG A 115 -2.87 16.00 0.84
CA ARG A 115 -3.29 17.30 0.30
C ARG A 115 -2.89 17.45 -1.18
N ASN A 116 -1.65 17.07 -1.51
CA ASN A 116 -1.15 17.14 -2.88
C ASN A 116 -1.89 16.18 -3.80
N ASP A 117 -2.19 14.97 -3.32
CA ASP A 117 -2.97 14.00 -4.08
C ASP A 117 -4.43 14.47 -4.28
N VAL A 118 -5.10 14.99 -3.23
CA VAL A 118 -6.45 15.57 -3.35
C VAL A 118 -6.49 16.71 -4.35
N LYS A 119 -5.50 17.61 -4.32
CA LYS A 119 -5.41 18.73 -5.27
C LYS A 119 -5.13 18.27 -6.69
N LYS A 120 -4.36 17.21 -6.86
CA LYS A 120 -4.01 16.68 -8.17
C LYS A 120 -5.15 15.92 -8.81
N PHE A 121 -5.89 15.13 -8.03
CA PHE A 121 -6.93 14.23 -8.56
C PHE A 121 -8.34 14.79 -8.40
N GLU A 122 -8.52 15.83 -7.59
CA GLU A 122 -9.81 16.50 -7.31
C GLU A 122 -10.91 15.54 -6.81
N VAL A 123 -10.52 14.50 -6.09
CA VAL A 123 -11.41 13.49 -5.50
C VAL A 123 -11.10 13.26 -4.04
N SER A 124 -12.08 12.71 -3.31
CA SER A 124 -11.82 12.20 -1.97
C SER A 124 -11.03 10.90 -2.02
N LEU A 125 -9.99 10.75 -1.17
CA LEU A 125 -9.12 9.58 -1.23
C LEU A 125 -8.54 9.17 0.12
N ILE A 126 -8.22 7.88 0.20
CA ILE A 126 -7.45 7.27 1.30
C ILE A 126 -6.14 6.75 0.71
N ARG A 127 -5.04 7.00 1.41
CA ARG A 127 -3.72 6.55 0.98
C ARG A 127 -2.82 6.10 2.14
N GLY A 128 -1.86 5.25 1.81
CA GLY A 128 -0.72 4.89 2.65
C GLY A 128 0.57 5.60 2.22
N HIS A 129 1.65 4.85 2.09
CA HIS A 129 2.97 5.21 1.58
C HIS A 129 3.80 6.13 2.48
N SER A 130 3.25 7.21 3.01
CA SER A 130 3.98 8.17 3.84
C SER A 130 4.28 7.65 5.25
N HIS A 131 3.61 6.59 5.68
CA HIS A 131 3.62 6.03 7.02
C HIS A 131 3.13 7.00 8.11
N ARG A 132 2.53 8.13 7.72
CA ARG A 132 1.99 9.13 8.63
C ARG A 132 0.47 9.10 8.66
N GLN A 133 -0.09 9.58 9.74
CA GLN A 133 -1.50 9.89 9.81
C GLN A 133 -1.72 11.37 9.44
N GLY A 134 -2.76 11.64 8.68
CA GLY A 134 -3.09 13.00 8.30
C GLY A 134 -4.46 13.10 7.65
N TYR A 135 -5.02 14.28 7.76
CA TYR A 135 -6.32 14.62 7.17
C TYR A 135 -6.25 15.95 6.44
N TYR A 136 -6.82 16.01 5.27
CA TYR A 136 -7.00 17.23 4.52
C TYR A 136 -8.43 17.32 3.98
N ALA A 137 -9.02 18.51 3.99
CA ALA A 137 -10.28 18.80 3.35
C ALA A 137 -10.19 20.09 2.53
N HIS A 138 -10.87 20.11 1.40
CA HIS A 138 -11.02 21.27 0.55
C HIS A 138 -12.47 21.39 0.08
N THR A 139 -13.04 22.56 0.26
CA THR A 139 -14.39 22.89 -0.23
C THR A 139 -14.27 23.81 -1.44
N ALA A 140 -14.92 23.44 -2.52
CA ALA A 140 -15.14 24.27 -3.70
C ALA A 140 -16.56 24.86 -3.60
N PRO A 141 -16.72 26.09 -3.09
CA PRO A 141 -18.05 26.61 -2.73
C PRO A 141 -18.98 26.78 -3.95
N LEU A 142 -18.40 27.10 -5.11
CA LEU A 142 -19.17 27.28 -6.33
C LEU A 142 -19.70 25.96 -6.93
N GLU A 143 -19.11 24.84 -6.53
CA GLU A 143 -19.48 23.49 -6.97
C GLU A 143 -20.28 22.74 -5.90
N ASP A 144 -20.52 23.37 -4.74
CA ASP A 144 -21.11 22.73 -3.54
C ASP A 144 -20.47 21.37 -3.23
N ARG A 145 -19.16 21.31 -3.37
CA ARG A 145 -18.39 20.06 -3.25
C ARG A 145 -17.27 20.19 -2.23
N THR A 146 -17.17 19.20 -1.34
CA THR A 146 -16.05 19.05 -0.43
C THR A 146 -15.33 17.73 -0.74
N VAL A 147 -14.05 17.80 -1.07
CA VAL A 147 -13.16 16.65 -1.21
C VAL A 147 -12.30 16.48 0.04
N ARG A 148 -12.02 15.24 0.40
CA ARG A 148 -11.32 14.89 1.62
C ARG A 148 -10.20 13.88 1.33
N GLY A 149 -9.13 13.96 2.09
CA GLY A 149 -8.03 13.02 1.98
C GLY A 149 -7.55 12.53 3.34
N TRP A 150 -7.23 11.25 3.42
CA TRP A 150 -6.72 10.59 4.61
C TRP A 150 -5.41 9.86 4.33
N GLU A 151 -4.37 10.19 5.09
CA GLU A 151 -3.18 9.36 5.26
C GLU A 151 -3.42 8.46 6.47
N ILE A 152 -3.32 7.13 6.28
CA ILE A 152 -3.79 6.17 7.27
C ILE A 152 -2.70 5.59 8.18
N GLY A 153 -1.46 6.07 8.04
CA GLY A 153 -0.35 5.55 8.82
C GLY A 153 0.18 4.21 8.31
N HIS A 154 0.68 3.39 9.23
CA HIS A 154 1.24 2.07 8.92
C HIS A 154 0.85 1.04 9.99
N MET A 155 0.98 -0.25 9.66
CA MET A 155 0.74 -1.37 10.56
C MET A 155 2.01 -2.20 10.84
N CYS A 156 3.19 -1.66 10.58
CA CYS A 156 4.46 -2.31 10.89
C CYS A 156 4.98 -1.93 12.28
N VAL A 157 5.92 -2.70 12.79
CA VAL A 157 6.66 -2.35 14.01
C VAL A 157 7.64 -1.22 13.67
N PRO A 158 7.59 -0.05 14.33
CA PRO A 158 8.44 1.10 13.99
C PRO A 158 9.93 0.85 14.21
N THR A 159 10.28 -0.04 15.13
CA THR A 159 11.66 -0.36 15.49
C THR A 159 12.25 -1.37 14.51
N GLY A 160 13.43 -1.09 13.99
CA GLY A 160 14.15 -2.02 13.11
C GLY A 160 14.17 -1.64 11.63
N GLN A 161 13.75 -0.44 11.29
CA GLN A 161 13.94 0.09 9.96
C GLN A 161 15.36 0.65 9.83
N ASP A 162 16.17 0.02 9.00
CA ASP A 162 17.60 0.36 8.84
C ASP A 162 17.87 1.73 8.21
N TYR A 163 16.87 2.38 7.67
CA TYR A 163 17.02 3.60 6.87
C TYR A 163 16.52 4.87 7.54
N ASP A 164 15.86 4.76 8.68
CA ASP A 164 15.41 5.90 9.47
C ASP A 164 15.52 5.57 10.96
N LEU A 165 16.43 6.24 11.64
CA LEU A 165 16.69 6.02 13.07
C LEU A 165 15.69 6.75 13.98
N SER A 166 14.95 7.71 13.46
CA SER A 166 13.98 8.50 14.20
C SER A 166 12.77 8.85 13.32
N PRO A 167 12.02 7.84 12.86
CA PRO A 167 10.94 8.06 11.93
C PRO A 167 9.77 8.80 12.59
N ASP A 168 9.28 9.85 11.91
CA ASP A 168 8.03 10.52 12.25
C ASP A 168 6.85 9.75 11.62
N TRP A 169 6.63 8.53 12.09
CA TRP A 169 5.60 7.61 11.61
C TRP A 169 4.57 7.33 12.68
N GLN A 170 3.33 7.14 12.25
CA GLN A 170 2.23 6.83 13.16
C GLN A 170 1.59 5.51 12.75
N ALA A 171 1.41 4.62 13.74
CA ALA A 171 0.64 3.40 13.54
C ALA A 171 -0.84 3.72 13.34
N GLY A 172 -1.47 3.09 12.36
CA GLY A 172 -2.88 3.34 12.10
C GLY A 172 -3.47 2.58 10.94
N PHE A 173 -4.79 2.59 10.92
CA PHE A 173 -5.63 2.09 9.85
C PHE A 173 -6.89 2.97 9.75
N ALA A 174 -7.66 2.81 8.68
CA ALA A 174 -8.94 3.49 8.55
C ALA A 174 -10.08 2.47 8.44
N TYR A 175 -11.22 2.85 8.95
CA TYR A 175 -12.49 2.16 8.73
C TYR A 175 -13.60 3.18 8.49
N GLY A 176 -14.66 2.77 7.84
CA GLY A 176 -15.78 3.65 7.54
C GLY A 176 -16.98 2.89 6.99
N ILE A 177 -18.08 3.60 6.85
CA ILE A 177 -19.30 3.12 6.20
C ILE A 177 -19.43 3.86 4.88
N VAL A 178 -19.60 3.11 3.81
CA VAL A 178 -19.85 3.65 2.48
C VAL A 178 -21.33 3.46 2.17
N SER A 179 -22.04 4.56 1.94
CA SER A 179 -23.45 4.53 1.51
C SER A 179 -23.54 4.80 0.02
N GLY A 180 -24.29 3.98 -0.73
CA GLY A 180 -24.59 4.19 -2.15
C GLY A 180 -24.33 2.95 -3.02
N ASP A 181 -25.07 2.88 -4.13
CA ASP A 181 -25.08 1.73 -5.05
C ASP A 181 -23.88 1.67 -6.02
N GLU A 182 -22.91 2.57 -5.92
CA GLU A 182 -21.76 2.64 -6.82
C GLU A 182 -20.45 2.10 -6.21
N VAL A 183 -20.53 1.00 -5.49
CA VAL A 183 -19.35 0.21 -5.13
C VAL A 183 -18.91 -0.50 -6.41
N ASN A 184 -17.66 -0.33 -6.86
CA ASN A 184 -17.01 -1.18 -7.89
C ASN A 184 -16.76 -0.58 -9.29
N LYS A 185 -16.42 0.69 -9.42
CA LYS A 185 -15.78 1.13 -10.68
C LYS A 185 -14.25 1.23 -10.48
N GLN A 186 -13.52 0.28 -11.07
CA GLN A 186 -12.06 0.35 -11.15
C GLN A 186 -11.65 1.39 -12.20
N ARG A 187 -10.77 2.31 -11.85
CA ARG A 187 -10.13 3.23 -12.80
C ARG A 187 -8.61 3.17 -12.60
N ASN A 188 -7.88 3.13 -13.69
CA ASN A 188 -6.45 3.38 -13.70
C ASN A 188 -6.25 4.89 -13.86
N ILE A 189 -5.33 5.46 -13.08
CA ILE A 189 -4.97 6.87 -13.14
C ILE A 189 -3.67 7.03 -13.93
#